data_94a08fd3bcbd80dcc3cf93783f9ab055
#
_entry.id   94a08fd3bcbd80dcc3cf93783f9ab055
#
_cell.length_a   1.000
_cell.length_b   1.000
_cell.length_c   1.000
_cell.angle_alpha   90.00
_cell.angle_beta   90.00
_cell.angle_gamma   90.00
#
_symmetry.space_group_name_H-M   'P 1'
#
loop_
_entity.id
_entity.type
_entity.pdbx_description
1 polymer ?
#
loop_
_entity_poly.entity_id
_entity_poly.type
_entity_poly.pdbx_seq_one_letter_code
_entity_poly.pdbx_strand_id
1 'polypeptide(L)'
;MSEKLLEEVEDPETTEEPEPSSTAEPENEGSEEPEEEVSEEPEEAVEVKVVYDGHYDDAIKHYLREIQKTSLLTPEEEKALARRIDLGDKAARDKMIESNLRLVVKIAKRYINRGLPFIDLIEEGNIGLIKAVERFKLSKECRFSTYATWWIRQSIERALVNQSRIIRLPVHVSDDINRMLKITRMLVQELNREPTTKEVATRMEVNTAYVRRLMVLLKKTYSIEMPMGENSDYFLIDTIEDTSNHSPATLLEDINKFELVSEWLRELSENEQKIIAMRFGLDDKEPQTLDTIGRSFGVTRERIRQIEAKSLEKLRKMLQQSEAKGSVEIPS
;
A
#
# COMPACT_ATOMS: atom_id res chain seq x y z
N MET A 1 -13.64 37.07 -17.06
CA MET A 1 -12.45 36.30 -17.42
C MET A 1 -11.77 35.86 -16.14
N SER A 2 -12.09 34.65 -15.71
CA SER A 2 -11.32 33.72 -14.88
C SER A 2 -12.28 32.67 -14.31
N GLU A 3 -12.97 32.00 -15.22
CA GLU A 3 -13.35 30.62 -15.09
C GLU A 3 -12.09 29.81 -15.37
N LYS A 4 -11.57 29.15 -14.37
CA LYS A 4 -10.75 27.94 -14.45
C LYS A 4 -10.03 27.76 -13.12
N LEU A 5 -10.62 27.02 -12.24
CA LEU A 5 -9.97 26.24 -11.16
C LEU A 5 -11.05 25.51 -10.34
N LEU A 6 -11.92 24.80 -11.05
CA LEU A 6 -12.59 23.59 -10.58
C LEU A 6 -12.25 22.55 -11.61
N GLU A 7 -11.00 22.11 -11.63
CA GLU A 7 -10.64 20.85 -12.26
C GLU A 7 -11.22 19.75 -11.40
N GLU A 8 -12.21 19.13 -12.01
CA GLU A 8 -12.76 17.83 -11.73
C GLU A 8 -11.65 16.90 -11.27
N VAL A 9 -11.85 16.35 -10.08
CA VAL A 9 -11.18 15.12 -9.71
C VAL A 9 -11.84 14.04 -10.56
N GLU A 10 -11.35 13.88 -11.78
CA GLU A 10 -11.59 12.70 -12.58
C GLU A 10 -11.04 11.52 -11.76
N ASP A 11 -11.94 10.63 -11.39
CA ASP A 11 -11.56 9.29 -10.96
C ASP A 11 -10.58 8.73 -11.99
N PRO A 12 -9.40 8.26 -11.58
CA PRO A 12 -8.53 7.58 -12.51
C PRO A 12 -9.27 6.32 -12.96
N GLU A 13 -9.84 6.40 -14.16
CA GLU A 13 -10.25 5.25 -14.95
C GLU A 13 -9.23 4.14 -14.72
N THR A 14 -9.77 2.97 -14.47
CA THR A 14 -9.12 1.67 -14.48
C THR A 14 -8.11 1.62 -15.64
N THR A 15 -6.92 2.14 -15.41
CA THR A 15 -5.77 1.90 -16.27
C THR A 15 -5.48 0.43 -16.10
N GLU A 16 -5.96 -0.37 -17.04
CA GLU A 16 -5.42 -1.70 -17.31
C GLU A 16 -3.89 -1.55 -17.28
N GLU A 17 -3.25 -2.17 -16.28
CA GLU A 17 -1.80 -2.22 -16.23
C GLU A 17 -1.37 -2.77 -17.59
N PRO A 18 -0.46 -2.10 -18.32
CA PRO A 18 0.00 -2.63 -19.59
C PRO A 18 0.53 -4.03 -19.32
N GLU A 19 -0.07 -5.01 -19.99
CA GLU A 19 0.50 -6.35 -20.01
C GLU A 19 1.97 -6.19 -20.37
N PRO A 20 2.91 -6.83 -19.64
CA PRO A 20 4.32 -6.71 -19.92
C PRO A 20 4.50 -7.11 -21.38
N SER A 21 4.95 -6.14 -22.18
CA SER A 21 5.18 -6.31 -23.62
C SER A 21 5.82 -7.68 -23.86
N SER A 22 5.24 -8.47 -24.76
CA SER A 22 5.51 -9.88 -24.99
C SER A 22 6.93 -10.20 -25.53
N THR A 23 7.90 -9.31 -25.34
CA THR A 23 9.24 -9.33 -25.92
C THR A 23 10.40 -9.26 -24.92
N ALA A 24 10.16 -9.36 -23.61
CA ALA A 24 11.26 -9.57 -22.68
C ALA A 24 11.54 -11.08 -22.53
N GLU A 25 12.01 -11.71 -23.60
CA GLU A 25 12.81 -12.93 -23.46
C GLU A 25 14.07 -12.53 -22.71
N PRO A 26 14.60 -13.35 -21.79
CA PRO A 26 15.89 -13.09 -21.17
C PRO A 26 16.96 -13.17 -22.26
N GLU A 27 17.29 -12.04 -22.88
CA GLU A 27 18.55 -11.90 -23.57
C GLU A 27 19.63 -12.08 -22.52
N ASN A 28 20.59 -12.90 -22.85
CA ASN A 28 21.72 -13.28 -22.03
C ASN A 28 22.66 -12.06 -21.87
N GLU A 29 22.20 -11.00 -21.23
CA GLU A 29 23.07 -9.97 -20.71
C GLU A 29 23.59 -10.44 -19.37
N GLY A 30 24.86 -10.81 -19.39
CA GLY A 30 25.64 -11.18 -18.22
C GLY A 30 25.69 -10.04 -17.19
N SER A 31 24.67 -9.92 -16.37
CA SER A 31 24.83 -9.45 -15.02
C SER A 31 25.21 -10.66 -14.20
N GLU A 32 26.49 -10.85 -14.02
CA GLU A 32 27.07 -11.68 -12.97
C GLU A 32 26.58 -11.15 -11.62
N GLU A 33 25.34 -11.52 -11.22
CA GLU A 33 25.10 -11.65 -9.80
C GLU A 33 25.97 -12.82 -9.35
N PRO A 34 26.75 -12.69 -8.26
CA PRO A 34 27.56 -13.77 -7.78
C PRO A 34 26.65 -14.98 -7.60
N GLU A 35 26.90 -16.02 -8.38
CA GLU A 35 26.43 -17.36 -8.08
C GLU A 35 26.93 -17.61 -6.66
N GLU A 36 26.08 -17.42 -5.65
CA GLU A 36 26.28 -18.17 -4.42
C GLU A 36 26.28 -19.61 -4.87
N GLU A 37 27.47 -20.16 -4.94
CA GLU A 37 27.71 -21.58 -5.11
C GLU A 37 26.76 -22.25 -4.12
N VAL A 38 25.71 -22.84 -4.67
CA VAL A 38 24.89 -23.78 -3.93
C VAL A 38 25.81 -24.97 -3.73
N SER A 39 26.59 -24.91 -2.64
CA SER A 39 27.21 -26.09 -2.10
C SER A 39 26.10 -27.12 -1.98
N GLU A 40 26.22 -28.20 -2.72
CA GLU A 40 25.42 -29.39 -2.53
C GLU A 40 25.73 -29.92 -1.13
N GLU A 41 25.11 -29.33 -0.12
CA GLU A 41 25.03 -29.97 1.18
C GLU A 41 24.13 -31.20 1.02
N PRO A 42 24.54 -32.33 1.57
CA PRO A 42 23.80 -33.58 1.45
C PRO A 42 22.41 -33.38 2.05
N GLU A 43 21.41 -34.06 1.45
CA GLU A 43 20.01 -34.08 1.83
C GLU A 43 19.81 -34.53 3.31
N GLU A 44 20.22 -33.72 4.27
CA GLU A 44 19.67 -33.84 5.61
C GLU A 44 18.29 -33.19 5.57
N ALA A 45 17.29 -34.00 5.81
CA ALA A 45 15.89 -33.61 5.97
C ALA A 45 15.79 -32.57 7.08
N VAL A 46 15.92 -31.29 6.71
CA VAL A 46 15.54 -30.21 7.62
C VAL A 46 14.04 -30.31 7.77
N GLU A 47 13.60 -30.99 8.84
CA GLU A 47 12.23 -30.87 9.35
C GLU A 47 12.01 -29.42 9.75
N VAL A 48 11.58 -28.61 8.80
CA VAL A 48 11.05 -27.29 9.08
C VAL A 48 9.73 -27.53 9.82
N LYS A 49 9.76 -27.45 11.14
CA LYS A 49 8.55 -27.35 11.95
C LYS A 49 7.88 -26.01 11.65
N VAL A 50 7.13 -25.99 10.56
CA VAL A 50 6.22 -24.90 10.26
C VAL A 50 5.04 -25.11 11.18
N VAL A 51 4.84 -24.20 12.13
CA VAL A 51 3.66 -24.20 13.01
C VAL A 51 2.47 -23.79 12.13
N TYR A 52 1.80 -24.76 11.54
CA TYR A 52 0.53 -24.57 10.84
C TYR A 52 -0.61 -24.93 11.78
N ASP A 53 -1.69 -24.14 11.72
CA ASP A 53 -2.96 -24.46 12.32
C ASP A 53 -3.45 -25.83 11.79
N GLY A 54 -3.77 -26.79 12.68
CA GLY A 54 -3.80 -28.23 12.41
C GLY A 54 -4.68 -28.72 11.24
N HIS A 55 -5.58 -27.90 10.69
CA HIS A 55 -6.44 -28.28 9.57
C HIS A 55 -5.79 -28.15 8.18
N TYR A 56 -4.82 -27.25 8.00
CA TYR A 56 -4.12 -27.07 6.71
C TYR A 56 -3.02 -28.10 6.49
N ASP A 57 -2.52 -28.72 7.55
CA ASP A 57 -1.41 -29.65 7.51
C ASP A 57 -1.76 -30.94 6.74
N ASP A 58 -2.99 -31.41 6.81
CA ASP A 58 -3.42 -32.63 6.12
C ASP A 58 -3.59 -32.43 4.60
N ALA A 59 -4.07 -31.26 4.16
CA ALA A 59 -4.23 -30.95 2.75
C ALA A 59 -2.85 -30.84 2.04
N ILE A 60 -1.89 -30.15 2.68
CA ILE A 60 -0.54 -30.03 2.16
C ILE A 60 0.16 -31.39 2.10
N LYS A 61 0.03 -32.20 3.15
CA LYS A 61 0.57 -33.57 3.21
C LYS A 61 0.01 -34.45 2.09
N HIS A 62 -1.30 -34.33 1.84
CA HIS A 62 -1.93 -35.06 0.75
C HIS A 62 -1.36 -34.64 -0.60
N TYR A 63 -1.31 -33.34 -0.88
CA TYR A 63 -0.73 -32.80 -2.10
C TYR A 63 0.73 -33.24 -2.32
N LEU A 64 1.56 -33.14 -1.28
CA LEU A 64 2.97 -33.57 -1.36
C LEU A 64 3.13 -35.07 -1.65
N ARG A 65 2.22 -35.93 -1.14
CA ARG A 65 2.19 -37.36 -1.48
C ARG A 65 1.79 -37.59 -2.93
N GLU A 66 0.83 -36.82 -3.44
CA GLU A 66 0.36 -36.96 -4.81
C GLU A 66 1.46 -36.62 -5.81
N ILE A 67 2.15 -35.50 -5.64
CA ILE A 67 3.21 -35.07 -6.54
C ILE A 67 4.44 -36.00 -6.50
N GLN A 68 4.63 -36.78 -5.43
CA GLN A 68 5.71 -37.75 -5.30
C GLN A 68 5.48 -39.02 -6.13
N LYS A 69 4.24 -39.34 -6.51
CA LYS A 69 3.92 -40.52 -7.32
C LYS A 69 4.42 -40.38 -8.76
N THR A 70 4.57 -39.15 -9.25
CA THR A 70 5.00 -38.91 -10.63
C THR A 70 6.54 -39.05 -10.74
N SER A 71 6.99 -39.79 -11.71
CA SER A 71 8.43 -39.99 -11.98
C SER A 71 9.06 -38.72 -12.55
N LEU A 72 10.35 -38.51 -12.23
CA LEU A 72 11.13 -37.43 -12.82
C LEU A 72 11.44 -37.76 -14.30
N LEU A 73 11.44 -36.71 -15.12
CA LEU A 73 11.74 -36.83 -16.54
C LEU A 73 13.27 -36.87 -16.82
N THR A 74 13.66 -37.67 -17.74
CA THR A 74 15.01 -37.64 -18.31
C THR A 74 15.15 -36.50 -19.33
N PRO A 75 16.36 -36.00 -19.61
CA PRO A 75 16.57 -34.94 -20.62
C PRO A 75 16.02 -35.29 -22.03
N GLU A 76 16.00 -36.55 -22.37
CA GLU A 76 15.48 -37.04 -23.65
C GLU A 76 13.95 -37.01 -23.68
N GLU A 77 13.32 -37.38 -22.55
CA GLU A 77 11.85 -37.27 -22.38
C GLU A 77 11.41 -35.84 -22.36
N GLU A 78 12.11 -34.90 -21.67
CA GLU A 78 11.83 -33.48 -21.72
C GLU A 78 11.76 -32.96 -23.15
N LYS A 79 12.78 -33.30 -23.97
CA LYS A 79 12.83 -32.91 -25.40
C LYS A 79 11.72 -33.55 -26.23
N ALA A 80 11.39 -34.81 -25.95
CA ALA A 80 10.31 -35.51 -26.64
C ALA A 80 8.93 -34.90 -26.33
N LEU A 81 8.66 -34.58 -25.05
CA LEU A 81 7.44 -33.92 -24.62
C LEU A 81 7.36 -32.51 -25.21
N ALA A 82 8.45 -31.75 -25.19
CA ALA A 82 8.45 -30.38 -25.74
C ALA A 82 8.09 -30.37 -27.23
N ARG A 83 8.59 -31.33 -28.04
CA ARG A 83 8.20 -31.47 -29.46
C ARG A 83 6.68 -31.73 -29.62
N ARG A 84 6.11 -32.56 -28.75
CA ARG A 84 4.67 -32.86 -28.77
C ARG A 84 3.84 -31.66 -28.34
N ILE A 85 4.32 -30.88 -27.39
CA ILE A 85 3.67 -29.64 -26.92
C ILE A 85 3.63 -28.61 -28.06
N ASP A 86 4.73 -28.45 -28.81
CA ASP A 86 4.77 -27.56 -29.99
C ASP A 86 3.74 -27.95 -31.06
N LEU A 87 3.36 -29.26 -31.14
CA LEU A 87 2.30 -29.78 -32.00
C LEU A 87 0.88 -29.65 -31.40
N GLY A 88 0.75 -29.07 -30.18
CA GLY A 88 -0.52 -28.85 -29.52
C GLY A 88 -1.06 -30.02 -28.70
N ASP A 89 -0.22 -31.01 -28.34
CA ASP A 89 -0.63 -32.15 -27.53
C ASP A 89 -0.80 -31.79 -26.05
N LYS A 90 -2.07 -31.72 -25.62
CA LYS A 90 -2.43 -31.42 -24.23
C LYS A 90 -1.94 -32.45 -23.22
N ALA A 91 -1.99 -33.76 -23.59
CA ALA A 91 -1.54 -34.81 -22.68
C ALA A 91 -0.03 -34.74 -22.41
N ALA A 92 0.78 -34.35 -23.41
CA ALA A 92 2.21 -34.12 -23.25
C ALA A 92 2.45 -32.87 -22.34
N ARG A 93 1.66 -31.80 -22.48
CA ARG A 93 1.72 -30.62 -21.66
C ARG A 93 1.44 -30.95 -20.19
N ASP A 94 0.32 -31.64 -19.92
CA ASP A 94 -0.05 -32.01 -18.58
C ASP A 94 0.98 -32.90 -17.90
N LYS A 95 1.52 -33.90 -18.62
CA LYS A 95 2.61 -34.77 -18.14
C LYS A 95 3.88 -33.97 -17.80
N MET A 96 4.22 -32.96 -18.61
CA MET A 96 5.38 -32.11 -18.36
C MET A 96 5.19 -31.24 -17.11
N ILE A 97 4.00 -30.73 -16.87
CA ILE A 97 3.65 -29.96 -15.67
C ILE A 97 3.71 -30.86 -14.43
N GLU A 98 3.00 -31.98 -14.43
CA GLU A 98 2.91 -32.90 -13.29
C GLU A 98 4.28 -33.41 -12.82
N SER A 99 5.16 -33.73 -13.76
CA SER A 99 6.53 -34.23 -13.46
C SER A 99 7.44 -33.18 -12.84
N ASN A 100 7.07 -31.87 -12.96
CA ASN A 100 7.87 -30.75 -12.45
C ASN A 100 7.25 -30.02 -11.24
N LEU A 101 6.09 -30.47 -10.69
CA LEU A 101 5.49 -29.88 -9.51
C LEU A 101 6.42 -29.90 -8.29
N ARG A 102 7.27 -30.92 -8.17
CA ARG A 102 8.27 -31.02 -7.09
C ARG A 102 9.29 -29.88 -7.14
N LEU A 103 9.65 -29.40 -8.32
CA LEU A 103 10.54 -28.25 -8.51
C LEU A 103 9.88 -26.96 -7.93
N VAL A 104 8.58 -26.76 -8.18
CA VAL A 104 7.83 -25.63 -7.64
C VAL A 104 7.90 -25.61 -6.11
N VAL A 105 7.62 -26.75 -5.47
CA VAL A 105 7.68 -26.88 -4.01
C VAL A 105 9.08 -26.55 -3.47
N LYS A 106 10.16 -27.02 -4.14
CA LYS A 106 11.54 -26.73 -3.75
C LYS A 106 11.83 -25.22 -3.76
N ILE A 107 11.34 -24.53 -4.79
CA ILE A 107 11.53 -23.07 -4.93
C ILE A 107 10.66 -22.32 -3.92
N ALA A 108 9.37 -22.66 -3.80
CA ALA A 108 8.42 -22.00 -2.89
C ALA A 108 8.86 -22.06 -1.42
N LYS A 109 9.54 -23.13 -1.00
CA LYS A 109 10.10 -23.26 0.36
C LYS A 109 11.03 -22.11 0.76
N ARG A 110 11.72 -21.48 -0.17
CA ARG A 110 12.63 -20.35 0.09
C ARG A 110 11.89 -19.04 0.41
N TYR A 111 10.60 -18.98 0.10
CA TYR A 111 9.76 -17.79 0.26
C TYR A 111 8.77 -17.90 1.43
N ILE A 112 8.87 -18.95 2.23
CA ILE A 112 8.06 -19.14 3.45
C ILE A 112 8.31 -17.95 4.40
N ASN A 113 7.27 -17.53 5.16
CA ASN A 113 7.30 -16.43 6.13
C ASN A 113 7.52 -15.02 5.52
N ARG A 114 7.23 -14.84 4.22
CA ARG A 114 7.33 -13.54 3.56
C ARG A 114 5.97 -12.83 3.38
N GLY A 115 4.91 -13.34 4.03
CA GLY A 115 3.58 -12.69 4.03
C GLY A 115 2.49 -13.43 3.28
N LEU A 116 2.82 -14.53 2.56
CA LEU A 116 1.86 -15.43 1.94
C LEU A 116 1.94 -16.83 2.57
N PRO A 117 0.80 -17.54 2.70
CA PRO A 117 0.74 -18.94 3.08
C PRO A 117 1.52 -19.82 2.09
N PHE A 118 2.06 -20.95 2.58
CA PHE A 118 2.86 -21.83 1.74
C PHE A 118 2.09 -22.45 0.57
N ILE A 119 0.80 -22.73 0.78
CA ILE A 119 -0.10 -23.23 -0.27
C ILE A 119 -0.20 -22.21 -1.41
N ASP A 120 -0.44 -20.95 -1.09
CA ASP A 120 -0.59 -19.88 -2.07
C ASP A 120 0.72 -19.67 -2.86
N LEU A 121 1.88 -19.78 -2.19
CA LEU A 121 3.19 -19.74 -2.86
C LEU A 121 3.37 -20.87 -3.84
N ILE A 122 2.87 -22.09 -3.54
CA ILE A 122 2.90 -23.21 -4.46
C ILE A 122 1.99 -22.96 -5.66
N GLU A 123 0.77 -22.47 -5.45
CA GLU A 123 -0.17 -22.22 -6.55
C GLU A 123 0.33 -21.12 -7.48
N GLU A 124 0.86 -20.04 -6.95
CA GLU A 124 1.48 -18.99 -7.75
C GLU A 124 2.73 -19.51 -8.51
N GLY A 125 3.50 -20.38 -7.86
CA GLY A 125 4.60 -21.09 -8.52
C GLY A 125 4.13 -22.03 -9.62
N ASN A 126 3.01 -22.73 -9.45
CA ASN A 126 2.39 -23.58 -10.45
C ASN A 126 1.94 -22.77 -11.68
N ILE A 127 1.40 -21.57 -11.48
CA ILE A 127 1.09 -20.64 -12.58
C ILE A 127 2.36 -20.28 -13.36
N GLY A 128 3.47 -20.02 -12.64
CA GLY A 128 4.77 -19.80 -13.25
C GLY A 128 5.27 -21.02 -14.06
N LEU A 129 5.13 -22.23 -13.52
CA LEU A 129 5.48 -23.47 -14.22
C LEU A 129 4.66 -23.67 -15.50
N ILE A 130 3.36 -23.42 -15.47
CA ILE A 130 2.48 -23.49 -16.64
C ILE A 130 2.98 -22.55 -17.75
N LYS A 131 3.28 -21.29 -17.41
CA LYS A 131 3.87 -20.32 -18.35
C LYS A 131 5.21 -20.78 -18.90
N ALA A 132 6.03 -21.41 -18.06
CA ALA A 132 7.31 -21.96 -18.49
C ALA A 132 7.14 -23.09 -19.53
N VAL A 133 6.19 -24.01 -19.31
CA VAL A 133 5.89 -25.10 -20.24
C VAL A 133 5.40 -24.58 -21.59
N GLU A 134 4.54 -23.56 -21.58
CA GLU A 134 3.96 -22.95 -22.81
C GLU A 134 5.00 -22.18 -23.64
N ARG A 135 6.03 -21.61 -22.98
CA ARG A 135 7.06 -20.80 -23.65
C ARG A 135 8.39 -21.50 -23.86
N PHE A 136 8.53 -22.75 -23.42
CA PHE A 136 9.77 -23.48 -23.57
C PHE A 136 9.99 -23.90 -25.02
N LYS A 137 11.10 -23.42 -25.62
CA LYS A 137 11.51 -23.79 -26.99
C LYS A 137 12.75 -24.67 -26.95
N LEU A 138 12.75 -25.72 -27.79
CA LEU A 138 13.86 -26.66 -27.90
C LEU A 138 15.16 -26.03 -28.41
N SER A 139 15.10 -24.85 -29.03
CA SER A 139 16.26 -24.10 -29.49
C SER A 139 17.20 -23.64 -28.36
N LYS A 140 16.68 -23.58 -27.12
CA LYS A 140 17.50 -23.27 -25.94
C LYS A 140 18.20 -24.53 -25.48
N GLU A 141 19.53 -24.59 -25.59
CA GLU A 141 20.35 -25.73 -25.19
C GLU A 141 20.46 -25.95 -23.67
N CYS A 142 19.39 -25.62 -22.90
CA CYS A 142 19.34 -25.75 -21.46
C CYS A 142 18.30 -26.79 -21.01
N ARG A 143 18.46 -27.32 -19.81
CA ARG A 143 17.45 -28.16 -19.14
C ARG A 143 16.17 -27.38 -18.89
N PHE A 144 15.03 -28.04 -19.01
CA PHE A 144 13.75 -27.44 -18.69
C PHE A 144 13.70 -26.87 -17.27
N SER A 145 14.26 -27.56 -16.29
CA SER A 145 14.33 -27.13 -14.90
C SER A 145 15.02 -25.77 -14.72
N THR A 146 16.09 -25.50 -15.46
CA THR A 146 16.80 -24.21 -15.45
C THR A 146 15.92 -23.09 -15.95
N TYR A 147 15.24 -23.32 -17.07
CA TYR A 147 14.31 -22.35 -17.66
C TYR A 147 13.07 -22.10 -16.76
N ALA A 148 12.46 -23.18 -16.26
CA ALA A 148 11.27 -23.11 -15.41
C ALA A 148 11.55 -22.41 -14.08
N THR A 149 12.74 -22.55 -13.51
CA THR A 149 13.11 -21.91 -12.24
C THR A 149 12.95 -20.39 -12.32
N TRP A 150 13.30 -19.77 -13.44
CA TRP A 150 13.13 -18.32 -13.63
C TRP A 150 11.65 -17.92 -13.61
N TRP A 151 10.79 -18.62 -14.36
CA TRP A 151 9.34 -18.35 -14.43
C TRP A 151 8.64 -18.58 -13.10
N ILE A 152 8.98 -19.66 -12.40
CA ILE A 152 8.45 -19.99 -11.08
C ILE A 152 8.82 -18.90 -10.07
N ARG A 153 10.11 -18.51 -10.04
CA ARG A 153 10.59 -17.44 -9.17
C ARG A 153 9.88 -16.13 -9.44
N GLN A 154 9.83 -15.71 -10.69
CA GLN A 154 9.17 -14.47 -11.12
C GLN A 154 7.70 -14.43 -10.71
N SER A 155 6.96 -15.54 -10.87
CA SER A 155 5.56 -15.61 -10.49
C SER A 155 5.37 -15.48 -8.98
N ILE A 156 6.17 -16.21 -8.18
CA ILE A 156 6.13 -16.13 -6.71
C ILE A 156 6.50 -14.72 -6.21
N GLU A 157 7.57 -14.12 -6.74
CA GLU A 157 8.00 -12.77 -6.33
C GLU A 157 6.96 -11.72 -6.68
N ARG A 158 6.35 -11.82 -7.86
CA ARG A 158 5.26 -10.93 -8.27
C ARG A 158 4.03 -11.09 -7.37
N ALA A 159 3.66 -12.31 -7.01
CA ALA A 159 2.56 -12.57 -6.08
C ALA A 159 2.85 -12.00 -4.69
N LEU A 160 4.08 -12.16 -4.18
CA LEU A 160 4.49 -11.56 -2.91
C LEU A 160 4.36 -10.04 -2.91
N VAL A 161 4.78 -9.37 -3.97
CA VAL A 161 4.66 -7.90 -4.06
C VAL A 161 3.19 -7.48 -4.09
N ASN A 162 2.32 -8.22 -4.79
CA ASN A 162 0.94 -7.83 -4.99
C ASN A 162 0.00 -8.20 -3.84
N GLN A 163 0.27 -9.30 -3.11
CA GLN A 163 -0.71 -9.92 -2.21
C GLN A 163 -0.23 -10.03 -0.76
N SER A 164 1.07 -9.86 -0.46
CA SER A 164 1.61 -10.07 0.89
C SER A 164 1.22 -8.98 1.90
N ARG A 165 0.74 -7.82 1.43
CA ARG A 165 0.41 -6.67 2.27
C ARG A 165 -1.08 -6.39 2.26
N ILE A 166 -1.64 -6.01 3.42
CA ILE A 166 -3.04 -5.58 3.56
C ILE A 166 -3.30 -4.34 2.69
N ILE A 167 -2.38 -3.38 2.68
CA ILE A 167 -2.43 -2.22 1.78
C ILE A 167 -1.46 -2.51 0.63
N ARG A 168 -1.98 -2.76 -0.55
CA ARG A 168 -1.19 -3.04 -1.74
C ARG A 168 -0.27 -1.86 -2.08
N LEU A 169 0.99 -2.17 -2.39
CA LEU A 169 1.96 -1.20 -2.88
C LEU A 169 2.24 -1.44 -4.38
N PRO A 170 2.42 -0.37 -5.16
CA PRO A 170 2.91 -0.51 -6.53
C PRO A 170 4.28 -1.19 -6.59
N VAL A 171 4.55 -1.94 -7.68
CA VAL A 171 5.78 -2.73 -7.83
C VAL A 171 7.04 -1.85 -7.69
N HIS A 172 7.07 -0.70 -8.38
CA HIS A 172 8.21 0.22 -8.31
C HIS A 172 8.53 0.72 -6.89
N VAL A 173 7.49 0.95 -6.05
CA VAL A 173 7.70 1.34 -4.65
C VAL A 173 8.28 0.18 -3.84
N SER A 174 7.85 -1.06 -4.12
CA SER A 174 8.39 -2.25 -3.48
C SER A 174 9.87 -2.47 -3.84
N ASP A 175 10.23 -2.24 -5.12
CA ASP A 175 11.61 -2.33 -5.58
C ASP A 175 12.49 -1.24 -4.94
N ASP A 176 11.97 -0.01 -4.81
CA ASP A 176 12.68 1.06 -4.11
C ASP A 176 12.88 0.76 -2.63
N ILE A 177 11.89 0.12 -1.97
CA ILE A 177 12.03 -0.35 -0.59
C ILE A 177 13.13 -1.42 -0.49
N ASN A 178 13.14 -2.39 -1.39
CA ASN A 178 14.15 -3.45 -1.42
C ASN A 178 15.55 -2.86 -1.67
N ARG A 179 15.67 -1.92 -2.62
CA ARG A 179 16.91 -1.18 -2.89
C ARG A 179 17.37 -0.41 -1.65
N MET A 180 16.47 0.29 -0.96
CA MET A 180 16.77 1.00 0.28
C MET A 180 17.28 0.06 1.36
N LEU A 181 16.63 -1.08 1.58
CA LEU A 181 17.04 -2.08 2.57
C LEU A 181 18.42 -2.69 2.23
N LYS A 182 18.70 -2.97 0.96
CA LYS A 182 20.01 -3.47 0.50
C LYS A 182 21.11 -2.43 0.81
N ILE A 183 20.90 -1.17 0.43
CA ILE A 183 21.84 -0.08 0.68
C ILE A 183 22.04 0.15 2.20
N THR A 184 20.96 0.11 2.99
CA THR A 184 21.05 0.25 4.45
C THR A 184 21.93 -0.84 5.05
N ARG A 185 21.76 -2.11 4.62
CA ARG A 185 22.62 -3.22 5.09
C ARG A 185 24.08 -3.01 4.73
N MET A 186 24.37 -2.57 3.51
CA MET A 186 25.75 -2.27 3.06
C MET A 186 26.35 -1.14 3.91
N LEU A 187 25.62 -0.06 4.14
CA LEU A 187 26.09 1.06 4.95
C LEU A 187 26.31 0.67 6.42
N VAL A 188 25.48 -0.21 7.00
CA VAL A 188 25.70 -0.76 8.34
C VAL A 188 27.03 -1.52 8.41
N GLN A 189 27.35 -2.30 7.40
CA GLN A 189 28.63 -3.03 7.31
C GLN A 189 29.83 -2.08 7.15
N GLU A 190 29.70 -1.03 6.32
CA GLU A 190 30.76 -0.03 6.09
C GLU A 190 31.02 0.86 7.31
N LEU A 191 29.96 1.32 7.96
CA LEU A 191 30.02 2.31 9.03
C LEU A 191 30.07 1.70 10.44
N ASN A 192 29.81 0.42 10.61
CA ASN A 192 29.61 -0.28 11.90
C ASN A 192 28.60 0.41 12.84
N ARG A 193 27.63 1.13 12.27
CA ARG A 193 26.51 1.77 12.97
C ARG A 193 25.30 1.90 12.04
N GLU A 194 24.13 2.18 12.60
CA GLU A 194 22.95 2.50 11.78
C GLU A 194 23.16 3.78 10.96
N PRO A 195 22.90 3.75 9.64
CA PRO A 195 23.04 4.91 8.77
C PRO A 195 21.91 5.92 9.01
N THR A 196 22.22 7.18 8.89
CA THR A 196 21.23 8.25 8.93
C THR A 196 20.42 8.30 7.62
N THR A 197 19.20 8.83 7.68
CA THR A 197 18.34 9.01 6.50
C THR A 197 19.03 9.80 5.37
N LYS A 198 19.94 10.72 5.73
CA LYS A 198 20.72 11.50 4.75
C LYS A 198 21.76 10.64 4.03
N GLU A 199 22.46 9.78 4.74
CA GLU A 199 23.47 8.88 4.16
C GLU A 199 22.82 7.89 3.20
N VAL A 200 21.69 7.29 3.60
CA VAL A 200 20.89 6.42 2.71
C VAL A 200 20.41 7.17 1.47
N ALA A 201 19.87 8.38 1.64
CA ALA A 201 19.40 9.21 0.52
C ALA A 201 20.50 9.56 -0.47
N THR A 202 21.70 9.92 0.04
CA THR A 202 22.89 10.20 -0.79
C THR A 202 23.31 8.96 -1.58
N ARG A 203 23.32 7.79 -0.97
CA ARG A 203 23.71 6.53 -1.62
C ARG A 203 22.67 6.02 -2.63
N MET A 204 21.39 6.31 -2.39
CA MET A 204 20.29 6.01 -3.33
C MET A 204 20.17 7.03 -4.46
N GLU A 205 20.84 8.20 -4.35
CA GLU A 205 20.70 9.34 -5.27
C GLU A 205 19.27 9.92 -5.31
N VAL A 206 18.58 9.92 -4.17
CA VAL A 206 17.21 10.42 -4.03
C VAL A 206 17.07 11.47 -2.94
N ASN A 207 15.92 12.16 -2.92
CA ASN A 207 15.64 13.16 -1.88
C ASN A 207 15.41 12.47 -0.52
N THR A 208 15.91 13.10 0.57
CA THR A 208 15.70 12.66 1.95
C THR A 208 14.23 12.54 2.34
N ALA A 209 13.36 13.39 1.77
CA ALA A 209 11.92 13.30 1.99
C ALA A 209 11.33 12.01 1.42
N TYR A 210 11.84 11.54 0.28
CA TYR A 210 11.42 10.28 -0.34
C TYR A 210 11.81 9.08 0.51
N VAL A 211 13.05 9.03 1.01
CA VAL A 211 13.51 7.96 1.92
C VAL A 211 12.65 7.89 3.18
N ARG A 212 12.26 9.06 3.76
CA ARG A 212 11.35 9.08 4.91
C ARG A 212 9.98 8.48 4.58
N ARG A 213 9.42 8.76 3.40
CA ARG A 213 8.16 8.13 2.95
C ARG A 213 8.31 6.61 2.84
N LEU A 214 9.40 6.11 2.23
CA LEU A 214 9.67 4.67 2.15
C LEU A 214 9.78 4.03 3.54
N MET A 215 10.43 4.70 4.51
CA MET A 215 10.52 4.22 5.90
C MET A 215 9.15 4.12 6.58
N VAL A 216 8.23 5.05 6.30
CA VAL A 216 6.84 4.98 6.81
C VAL A 216 6.12 3.77 6.23
N LEU A 217 6.31 3.48 4.94
CA LEU A 217 5.70 2.32 4.25
C LEU A 217 6.25 0.97 4.73
N LEU A 218 7.42 0.94 5.37
CA LEU A 218 7.98 -0.27 5.99
C LEU A 218 7.28 -0.69 7.28
N LYS A 219 6.54 0.23 7.93
CA LYS A 219 5.84 -0.10 9.17
C LYS A 219 4.81 -1.19 8.92
N LYS A 220 4.83 -2.19 9.80
CA LYS A 220 3.85 -3.28 9.76
C LYS A 220 2.50 -2.79 10.27
N THR A 221 1.44 -3.32 9.67
CA THR A 221 0.08 -3.21 10.20
C THR A 221 -0.14 -4.29 11.25
N TYR A 222 -0.84 -3.95 12.32
CA TYR A 222 -1.20 -4.88 13.40
C TYR A 222 -2.72 -4.99 13.49
N SER A 223 -3.20 -6.12 14.01
CA SER A 223 -4.63 -6.28 14.27
C SER A 223 -5.05 -5.35 15.42
N ILE A 224 -6.18 -4.68 15.26
CA ILE A 224 -6.81 -3.90 16.34
C ILE A 224 -7.30 -4.81 17.47
N GLU A 225 -7.69 -6.04 17.13
CA GLU A 225 -8.12 -7.07 18.09
C GLU A 225 -6.94 -7.83 18.69
N MET A 226 -5.72 -7.31 18.60
CA MET A 226 -4.56 -7.94 19.20
C MET A 226 -4.65 -7.80 20.75
N PRO A 227 -4.56 -8.91 21.52
CA PRO A 227 -4.57 -8.84 22.98
C PRO A 227 -3.32 -8.12 23.50
N MET A 228 -3.50 -7.23 24.46
CA MET A 228 -2.41 -6.48 25.10
C MET A 228 -2.08 -7.11 26.45
N GLY A 229 -0.98 -7.89 26.49
CA GLY A 229 -0.47 -8.52 27.71
C GLY A 229 -0.84 -10.02 27.85
N GLU A 230 -0.42 -10.61 28.97
CA GLU A 230 -0.65 -12.04 29.25
C GLU A 230 -2.11 -12.37 29.62
N ASN A 231 -2.89 -11.37 30.05
CA ASN A 231 -4.34 -11.51 30.30
C ASN A 231 -5.10 -10.99 29.08
N SER A 232 -5.84 -11.89 28.42
CA SER A 232 -6.57 -11.65 27.17
C SER A 232 -7.79 -10.71 27.28
N ASP A 233 -8.00 -10.04 28.43
CA ASP A 233 -9.18 -9.22 28.69
C ASP A 233 -9.09 -7.79 28.11
N TYR A 234 -7.88 -7.36 27.66
CA TYR A 234 -7.67 -6.05 27.08
C TYR A 234 -7.12 -6.17 25.65
N PHE A 235 -7.81 -5.51 24.74
CA PHE A 235 -7.44 -5.46 23.33
C PHE A 235 -6.89 -4.08 22.97
N LEU A 236 -6.11 -4.01 21.88
CA LEU A 236 -5.59 -2.74 21.36
C LEU A 236 -6.71 -1.74 21.07
N ILE A 237 -7.87 -2.20 20.62
CA ILE A 237 -9.05 -1.38 20.34
C ILE A 237 -9.53 -0.59 21.56
N ASP A 238 -9.40 -1.15 22.77
CA ASP A 238 -9.88 -0.52 24.01
C ASP A 238 -9.02 0.68 24.42
N THR A 239 -7.81 0.81 23.85
CA THR A 239 -6.88 1.92 24.13
C THR A 239 -6.94 3.03 23.09
N ILE A 240 -7.65 2.83 21.99
CA ILE A 240 -7.76 3.83 20.91
C ILE A 240 -8.90 4.78 21.25
N GLU A 241 -8.57 6.06 21.37
CA GLU A 241 -9.55 7.12 21.61
C GLU A 241 -10.44 7.33 20.38
N ASP A 242 -11.76 7.46 20.61
CA ASP A 242 -12.71 7.88 19.59
C ASP A 242 -12.64 9.39 19.40
N THR A 243 -11.91 9.83 18.38
CA THR A 243 -11.73 11.25 18.06
C THR A 243 -12.98 11.90 17.45
N SER A 244 -13.98 11.11 17.05
CA SER A 244 -15.25 11.65 16.51
C SER A 244 -16.25 12.01 17.61
N ASN A 245 -16.02 11.52 18.81
CA ASN A 245 -16.91 11.75 19.95
C ASN A 245 -16.40 12.95 20.76
N HIS A 246 -17.05 14.09 20.59
CA HIS A 246 -16.72 15.30 21.37
C HIS A 246 -17.05 15.08 22.85
N SER A 247 -16.16 15.50 23.74
CA SER A 247 -16.46 15.44 25.16
C SER A 247 -17.66 16.34 25.51
N PRO A 248 -18.50 15.98 26.49
CA PRO A 248 -19.60 16.86 26.92
C PRO A 248 -19.16 18.29 27.26
N ALA A 249 -17.93 18.44 27.77
CA ALA A 249 -17.36 19.75 28.10
C ALA A 249 -17.09 20.58 26.82
N THR A 250 -16.50 19.98 25.78
CA THR A 250 -16.26 20.68 24.51
C THR A 250 -17.56 21.04 23.80
N LEU A 251 -18.57 20.17 23.86
CA LEU A 251 -19.89 20.47 23.30
C LEU A 251 -20.53 21.68 24.03
N LEU A 252 -20.43 21.73 25.36
CA LEU A 252 -20.96 22.86 26.15
C LEU A 252 -20.20 24.16 25.83
N GLU A 253 -18.88 24.10 25.69
CA GLU A 253 -18.07 25.25 25.28
C GLU A 253 -18.46 25.75 23.89
N ASP A 254 -18.70 24.85 22.94
CA ASP A 254 -19.10 25.23 21.59
C ASP A 254 -20.53 25.84 21.56
N ILE A 255 -21.47 25.32 22.37
CA ILE A 255 -22.80 25.92 22.55
C ILE A 255 -22.65 27.31 23.12
N ASN A 256 -21.88 27.51 24.20
CA ASN A 256 -21.64 28.80 24.79
C ASN A 256 -21.01 29.79 23.81
N LYS A 257 -20.03 29.38 23.04
CA LYS A 257 -19.43 30.21 21.97
C LYS A 257 -20.44 30.60 20.91
N PHE A 258 -21.32 29.67 20.51
CA PHE A 258 -22.36 29.95 19.53
C PHE A 258 -23.41 30.97 20.09
N GLU A 259 -23.82 30.85 21.34
CA GLU A 259 -24.70 31.79 22.00
C GLU A 259 -24.09 33.20 22.06
N LEU A 260 -22.83 33.33 22.46
CA LEU A 260 -22.09 34.59 22.49
C LEU A 260 -21.98 35.23 21.10
N VAL A 261 -21.64 34.47 20.09
CA VAL A 261 -21.60 34.96 18.70
C VAL A 261 -22.96 35.42 18.25
N SER A 262 -24.03 34.72 18.63
CA SER A 262 -25.42 35.11 18.32
C SER A 262 -25.83 36.41 18.99
N GLU A 263 -25.40 36.63 20.23
CA GLU A 263 -25.63 37.92 20.95
C GLU A 263 -24.89 39.08 20.26
N TRP A 264 -23.61 38.89 19.90
CA TRP A 264 -22.84 39.94 19.21
C TRP A 264 -23.38 40.24 17.82
N LEU A 265 -23.91 39.27 17.12
CA LEU A 265 -24.55 39.48 15.83
C LEU A 265 -25.81 40.34 15.96
N ARG A 266 -26.57 40.24 17.05
CA ARG A 266 -27.75 41.07 17.31
C ARG A 266 -27.42 42.57 17.53
N GLU A 267 -26.18 42.88 17.91
CA GLU A 267 -25.74 44.27 18.07
C GLU A 267 -25.37 44.95 16.72
N LEU A 268 -25.26 44.16 15.63
CA LEU A 268 -25.05 44.67 14.28
C LEU A 268 -26.38 45.16 13.67
N SER A 269 -26.31 46.06 12.68
CA SER A 269 -27.49 46.42 11.89
C SER A 269 -28.04 45.22 11.09
N GLU A 270 -29.37 45.22 10.80
CA GLU A 270 -29.99 44.10 10.07
C GLU A 270 -29.31 43.75 8.75
N ASN A 271 -28.80 44.76 8.02
CA ASN A 271 -28.08 44.52 6.76
C ASN A 271 -26.71 43.89 7.00
N GLU A 272 -26.00 44.33 8.03
CA GLU A 272 -24.71 43.75 8.42
C GLU A 272 -24.88 42.30 8.88
N GLN A 273 -25.91 41.99 9.67
CA GLN A 273 -26.25 40.64 10.13
C GLN A 273 -26.51 39.73 8.94
N LYS A 274 -27.36 40.12 8.00
CA LYS A 274 -27.70 39.32 6.83
C LYS A 274 -26.48 39.05 5.94
N ILE A 275 -25.60 40.06 5.76
CA ILE A 275 -24.39 39.91 4.95
C ILE A 275 -23.43 38.92 5.61
N ILE A 276 -23.22 39.02 6.93
CA ILE A 276 -22.35 38.09 7.68
C ILE A 276 -22.95 36.69 7.69
N ALA A 277 -24.26 36.56 7.95
CA ALA A 277 -24.94 35.25 7.93
C ALA A 277 -24.83 34.55 6.57
N MET A 278 -25.04 35.25 5.46
CA MET A 278 -24.87 34.70 4.10
C MET A 278 -23.43 34.40 3.77
N ARG A 279 -22.48 35.22 4.25
CA ARG A 279 -21.07 35.05 3.96
C ARG A 279 -20.47 33.82 4.62
N PHE A 280 -20.82 33.57 5.87
CA PHE A 280 -20.28 32.50 6.70
C PHE A 280 -21.20 31.27 6.83
N GLY A 281 -22.42 31.36 6.29
CA GLY A 281 -23.37 30.24 6.34
C GLY A 281 -23.94 29.98 7.74
N LEU A 282 -24.20 31.05 8.56
CA LEU A 282 -24.59 30.89 9.95
C LEU A 282 -26.01 30.36 10.15
N ASP A 283 -26.88 30.43 9.14
CA ASP A 283 -28.29 30.00 9.18
C ASP A 283 -28.49 28.61 8.52
N ASP A 284 -27.60 27.66 8.73
CA ASP A 284 -27.62 26.37 8.08
C ASP A 284 -27.60 26.42 6.52
N LYS A 285 -27.08 27.52 5.98
CA LYS A 285 -26.95 27.73 4.53
C LYS A 285 -25.49 27.64 4.12
N GLU A 286 -25.27 27.27 2.85
CA GLU A 286 -23.93 27.28 2.29
C GLU A 286 -23.33 28.69 2.25
N PRO A 287 -22.04 28.87 2.58
CA PRO A 287 -21.34 30.14 2.48
C PRO A 287 -21.39 30.71 1.05
N GLN A 288 -21.78 31.98 0.93
CA GLN A 288 -21.94 32.65 -0.36
C GLN A 288 -20.74 33.53 -0.72
N THR A 289 -20.54 33.75 -2.02
CA THR A 289 -19.49 34.64 -2.52
C THR A 289 -19.94 36.11 -2.40
N LEU A 290 -18.98 37.04 -2.27
CA LEU A 290 -19.29 38.50 -2.17
C LEU A 290 -20.06 39.04 -3.38
N ASP A 291 -19.84 38.41 -4.58
CA ASP A 291 -20.56 38.81 -5.78
C ASP A 291 -22.04 38.37 -5.74
N THR A 292 -22.30 37.14 -5.27
CA THR A 292 -23.67 36.62 -5.10
C THR A 292 -24.44 37.48 -4.08
N ILE A 293 -23.81 37.79 -2.94
CA ILE A 293 -24.40 38.66 -1.91
C ILE A 293 -24.63 40.08 -2.48
N GLY A 294 -23.69 40.62 -3.26
CA GLY A 294 -23.80 41.91 -3.91
C GLY A 294 -25.05 41.99 -4.83
N ARG A 295 -25.27 40.93 -5.64
CA ARG A 295 -26.46 40.84 -6.49
C ARG A 295 -27.77 40.78 -5.69
N SER A 296 -27.81 40.07 -4.58
CA SER A 296 -29.01 39.95 -3.75
C SER A 296 -29.39 41.29 -3.04
N PHE A 297 -28.38 42.11 -2.71
CA PHE A 297 -28.58 43.42 -2.07
C PHE A 297 -28.60 44.60 -3.07
N GLY A 298 -28.37 44.36 -4.37
CA GLY A 298 -28.34 45.41 -5.39
C GLY A 298 -27.14 46.36 -5.27
N VAL A 299 -26.01 45.88 -4.69
CA VAL A 299 -24.82 46.69 -4.47
C VAL A 299 -23.58 46.01 -5.09
N THR A 300 -22.51 46.77 -5.27
CA THR A 300 -21.26 46.26 -5.85
C THR A 300 -20.55 45.33 -4.88
N ARG A 301 -19.82 44.34 -5.41
CA ARG A 301 -18.93 43.43 -4.66
C ARG A 301 -18.05 44.17 -3.65
N GLU A 302 -17.44 45.30 -4.07
CA GLU A 302 -16.54 46.08 -3.23
C GLU A 302 -17.29 46.73 -2.06
N ARG A 303 -18.55 47.13 -2.27
CA ARG A 303 -19.37 47.65 -1.18
C ARG A 303 -19.67 46.58 -0.12
N ILE A 304 -19.98 45.35 -0.54
CA ILE A 304 -20.18 44.25 0.40
C ILE A 304 -18.88 43.96 1.16
N ARG A 305 -17.72 43.95 0.50
CA ARG A 305 -16.42 43.76 1.15
C ARG A 305 -16.14 44.83 2.23
N GLN A 306 -16.49 46.08 1.94
CA GLN A 306 -16.36 47.17 2.94
C GLN A 306 -17.27 46.99 4.14
N ILE A 307 -18.52 46.53 3.91
CA ILE A 307 -19.47 46.25 4.98
C ILE A 307 -18.96 45.07 5.82
N GLU A 308 -18.56 43.96 5.19
CA GLU A 308 -17.95 42.79 5.83
C GLU A 308 -16.80 43.20 6.75
N ALA A 309 -15.82 43.94 6.22
CA ALA A 309 -14.65 44.38 6.97
C ALA A 309 -15.03 45.24 8.19
N LYS A 310 -15.99 46.20 8.04
CA LYS A 310 -16.47 47.01 9.15
C LYS A 310 -17.24 46.20 10.19
N SER A 311 -18.05 45.24 9.76
CA SER A 311 -18.81 44.38 10.67
C SER A 311 -17.87 43.47 11.46
N LEU A 312 -16.86 42.88 10.83
CA LEU A 312 -15.84 42.07 11.50
C LEU A 312 -15.00 42.91 12.48
N GLU A 313 -14.70 44.16 12.14
CA GLU A 313 -14.00 45.09 13.07
C GLU A 313 -14.86 45.40 14.32
N LYS A 314 -16.18 45.60 14.15
CA LYS A 314 -17.10 45.78 15.28
C LYS A 314 -17.13 44.53 16.18
N LEU A 315 -17.30 43.35 15.58
CA LEU A 315 -17.28 42.07 16.30
C LEU A 315 -15.97 41.84 17.06
N ARG A 316 -14.82 42.18 16.43
CA ARG A 316 -13.52 42.08 17.09
C ARG A 316 -13.39 43.00 18.30
N LYS A 317 -13.95 44.22 18.25
CA LYS A 317 -13.98 45.13 19.39
C LYS A 317 -14.87 44.61 20.53
N MET A 318 -16.01 43.99 20.21
CA MET A 318 -16.88 43.35 21.19
C MET A 318 -16.20 42.19 21.90
N LEU A 319 -15.50 41.36 21.14
CA LEU A 319 -14.68 40.25 21.67
C LEU A 319 -13.64 40.79 22.67
N GLN A 320 -12.84 41.77 22.28
CA GLN A 320 -11.80 42.35 23.15
C GLN A 320 -12.41 42.95 24.44
N GLN A 321 -13.61 43.54 24.36
CA GLN A 321 -14.30 44.07 25.52
C GLN A 321 -14.84 42.97 26.44
N SER A 322 -15.28 41.83 25.88
CA SER A 322 -15.73 40.67 26.66
C SER A 322 -14.56 39.95 27.35
N GLU A 323 -13.41 39.81 26.68
CA GLU A 323 -12.18 39.29 27.27
C GLU A 323 -11.67 40.21 28.42
N ALA A 324 -11.70 41.53 28.22
CA ALA A 324 -11.30 42.50 29.25
C ALA A 324 -12.19 42.48 30.47
N LYS A 325 -13.46 42.05 30.34
CA LYS A 325 -14.40 41.88 31.45
C LYS A 325 -14.31 40.54 32.16
N GLY A 326 -13.39 39.67 31.76
CA GLY A 326 -13.14 38.35 32.40
C GLY A 326 -14.27 37.34 32.16
N SER A 327 -15.10 37.52 31.12
CA SER A 327 -16.24 36.63 30.86
C SER A 327 -15.95 35.53 29.86
N VAL A 328 -14.81 35.55 29.17
CA VAL A 328 -14.47 34.55 28.13
C VAL A 328 -12.95 34.32 28.10
N GLU A 329 -12.49 33.20 28.61
CA GLU A 329 -11.17 32.62 28.22
C GLU A 329 -11.41 31.83 26.94
N ILE A 330 -10.98 32.36 25.79
CA ILE A 330 -10.89 31.57 24.54
C ILE A 330 -9.51 30.92 24.52
N PRO A 331 -9.37 29.57 24.57
CA PRO A 331 -8.10 28.92 24.39
C PRO A 331 -7.59 29.18 22.98
N SER A 332 -6.32 29.55 22.90
CA SER A 332 -5.54 29.85 21.69
C SER A 332 -5.27 28.61 20.85
#